data_baf24440fd5314b5ff72df07742c8cd9
#
_entry.id   baf24440fd5314b5ff72df07742c8cd9
#
_cell.length_a   1.000
_cell.length_b   1.000
_cell.length_c   1.000
_cell.angle_alpha   90.00
_cell.angle_beta   90.00
_cell.angle_gamma   90.00
#
_symmetry.space_group_name_H-M   'P 1'
#
loop_
_entity.id
_entity.type
_entity.pdbx_description
1 polymer ?
#
loop_
_entity_poly.entity_id
_entity_poly.type
_entity_poly.pdbx_seq_one_letter_code
_entity_poly.pdbx_strand_id
1 'polypeptide(L)'
;EAIDESSSARRIVVNAEKKAKTYGEILTSEDLTFTISDSEKEKLLPGDTVDSLGLTLKATTIVQEDILSGSTTDEDGDDILGAYGNAGKYVILKDNASNSNYDVVVRPAFLNVSQKEAEIEWNAAAQYTYTGNACGIEANVKADSLLENDSCEIKRLLNAQRTEVGSYKALAIGLTNANYIFSGMRRVCVWKYEILPADPEVTFPTVEVTYGDSLRKAVRTGQSGNGVFRFADNTAMLTVAENQSEQEMIFTPFNPNYKTVTSSVPVTVLPRKLTIRPDRMEKEYGQTITEYTWSISDGSLAGDDQLEDLKINVTLTAGN
;
A
#
# COMPACT_ATOMS: atom_id res chain seq x y z
N GLU A 1 60.71 -60.75 34.78
CA GLU A 1 59.34 -60.46 34.32
C GLU A 1 59.27 -58.92 33.99
N ALA A 2 59.35 -58.59 32.72
CA ALA A 2 59.12 -57.25 32.26
C ALA A 2 57.62 -56.99 32.29
N ILE A 3 57.17 -56.06 33.11
CA ILE A 3 55.84 -55.54 33.06
C ILE A 3 55.73 -54.76 31.78
N ASP A 4 54.94 -55.25 30.83
CA ASP A 4 54.52 -54.52 29.61
C ASP A 4 53.65 -53.33 30.06
N GLU A 5 54.27 -52.20 30.30
CA GLU A 5 53.56 -50.93 30.36
C GLU A 5 53.07 -50.61 28.95
N SER A 6 51.93 -51.18 28.56
CA SER A 6 51.22 -50.69 27.40
C SER A 6 51.00 -49.20 27.63
N SER A 7 51.75 -48.37 26.90
CA SER A 7 51.69 -46.93 26.94
C SER A 7 50.27 -46.46 26.61
N SER A 8 49.45 -46.31 27.64
CA SER A 8 48.13 -45.73 27.47
C SER A 8 48.31 -44.25 27.10
N ALA A 9 47.78 -43.87 25.96
CA ALA A 9 47.81 -42.48 25.47
C ALA A 9 47.29 -41.53 26.58
N ARG A 10 48.00 -40.42 26.79
CA ARG A 10 47.59 -39.42 27.79
C ARG A 10 46.36 -38.69 27.34
N ARG A 11 45.33 -38.73 28.16
CA ARG A 11 44.06 -38.06 27.90
C ARG A 11 44.19 -36.56 28.11
N ILE A 12 43.92 -35.77 27.02
CA ILE A 12 43.91 -34.31 26.97
C ILE A 12 42.54 -33.88 26.59
N VAL A 13 41.92 -32.94 27.36
CA VAL A 13 40.61 -32.36 27.07
C VAL A 13 40.80 -30.95 26.57
N VAL A 14 40.26 -30.66 25.40
CA VAL A 14 40.22 -29.32 24.80
C VAL A 14 38.79 -28.87 24.57
N ASN A 15 38.56 -27.56 24.53
CA ASN A 15 37.25 -26.98 24.24
C ASN A 15 37.27 -26.31 22.86
N ALA A 16 36.49 -26.79 21.92
CA ALA A 16 36.26 -26.08 20.66
C ALA A 16 35.66 -24.69 20.94
N GLU A 17 35.99 -23.73 20.10
CA GLU A 17 35.46 -22.38 20.21
C GLU A 17 34.25 -22.19 19.27
N LYS A 18 33.30 -21.38 19.74
CA LYS A 18 32.13 -21.01 18.93
C LYS A 18 32.57 -20.19 17.73
N LYS A 19 31.97 -20.47 16.58
CA LYS A 19 32.18 -19.72 15.35
C LYS A 19 30.85 -19.26 14.76
N ALA A 20 30.93 -18.22 13.95
CA ALA A 20 29.81 -17.71 13.18
C ALA A 20 30.29 -17.26 11.81
N LYS A 21 29.46 -17.43 10.81
CA LYS A 21 29.60 -16.87 9.47
C LYS A 21 28.25 -16.49 8.91
N THR A 22 28.22 -15.74 7.84
CA THR A 22 27.03 -15.46 7.04
C THR A 22 27.03 -16.35 5.81
N TYR A 23 25.87 -16.76 5.32
CA TYR A 23 25.75 -17.45 4.04
C TYR A 23 26.45 -16.63 2.93
N GLY A 24 27.34 -17.27 2.20
CA GLY A 24 28.24 -16.61 1.24
C GLY A 24 29.65 -16.38 1.73
N GLU A 25 29.90 -16.42 3.04
CA GLU A 25 31.25 -16.39 3.60
C GLU A 25 31.87 -17.79 3.62
N ILE A 26 33.19 -17.86 3.47
CA ILE A 26 33.98 -19.10 3.48
C ILE A 26 34.78 -19.15 4.77
N LEU A 27 34.70 -20.25 5.47
CA LEU A 27 35.65 -20.65 6.52
C LEU A 27 36.42 -21.86 6.03
N THR A 28 37.57 -22.08 6.64
CA THR A 28 38.39 -23.29 6.46
C THR A 28 38.48 -24.04 7.80
N SER A 29 39.01 -25.26 7.78
CA SER A 29 39.30 -25.98 9.00
C SER A 29 40.30 -25.27 9.91
N GLU A 30 41.16 -24.41 9.36
CA GLU A 30 42.16 -23.60 10.10
C GLU A 30 41.48 -22.49 10.92
N ASP A 31 40.29 -22.03 10.50
CA ASP A 31 39.52 -21.03 11.23
C ASP A 31 38.80 -21.63 12.45
N LEU A 32 38.67 -22.97 12.52
CA LEU A 32 38.12 -23.67 13.66
C LEU A 32 39.18 -23.80 14.75
N THR A 33 38.99 -23.05 15.83
CA THR A 33 39.97 -22.94 16.92
C THR A 33 39.47 -23.65 18.20
N PHE A 34 40.38 -23.92 19.11
CA PHE A 34 40.09 -24.48 20.39
C PHE A 34 40.93 -23.84 21.49
N THR A 35 40.47 -24.02 22.74
CA THR A 35 41.21 -23.62 23.94
C THR A 35 41.55 -24.85 24.78
N ILE A 36 42.67 -24.80 25.49
CA ILE A 36 43.14 -25.80 26.41
C ILE A 36 43.44 -25.14 27.77
N SER A 37 43.00 -25.71 28.87
CA SER A 37 43.29 -25.16 30.21
C SER A 37 44.74 -25.44 30.59
N ASP A 38 45.27 -24.64 31.52
CA ASP A 38 46.67 -24.85 31.99
C ASP A 38 46.85 -26.21 32.66
N SER A 39 45.84 -26.71 33.37
CA SER A 39 45.87 -28.06 33.95
C SER A 39 45.91 -29.19 32.90
N GLU A 40 45.35 -28.95 31.71
CA GLU A 40 45.49 -29.92 30.61
C GLU A 40 46.84 -29.76 29.88
N LYS A 41 47.43 -28.56 29.79
CA LYS A 41 48.75 -28.31 29.25
C LYS A 41 49.83 -29.01 30.07
N GLU A 42 49.70 -29.04 31.40
CA GLU A 42 50.63 -29.72 32.31
C GLU A 42 50.72 -31.24 32.06
N LYS A 43 49.75 -31.82 31.37
CA LYS A 43 49.75 -33.21 30.97
C LYS A 43 50.55 -33.50 29.71
N LEU A 44 51.01 -32.49 29.00
CA LEU A 44 51.86 -32.67 27.82
C LEU A 44 53.21 -33.25 28.19
N LEU A 45 53.81 -34.01 27.30
CA LEU A 45 55.15 -34.58 27.51
C LEU A 45 56.19 -33.44 27.47
N PRO A 46 57.32 -33.60 28.18
CA PRO A 46 58.39 -32.62 28.14
C PRO A 46 58.85 -32.36 26.69
N GLY A 47 58.78 -31.10 26.26
CA GLY A 47 59.14 -30.66 24.90
C GLY A 47 57.97 -30.61 23.93
N ASP A 48 56.81 -31.15 24.27
CA ASP A 48 55.59 -31.02 23.46
C ASP A 48 54.89 -29.71 23.74
N THR A 49 54.26 -29.17 22.70
CA THR A 49 53.41 -27.99 22.74
C THR A 49 51.97 -28.36 22.38
N VAL A 50 51.05 -27.41 22.48
CA VAL A 50 49.68 -27.62 22.05
C VAL A 50 49.60 -28.03 20.57
N ASP A 51 50.44 -27.48 19.74
CA ASP A 51 50.53 -27.80 18.29
C ASP A 51 51.00 -29.25 18.07
N SER A 52 51.80 -29.80 19.01
CA SER A 52 52.22 -31.19 18.97
C SER A 52 51.10 -32.19 19.05
N LEU A 53 49.88 -31.80 19.47
CA LEU A 53 48.69 -32.65 19.44
C LEU A 53 48.26 -32.99 18.01
N GLY A 54 48.63 -32.17 17.02
CA GLY A 54 48.19 -32.35 15.63
C GLY A 54 46.69 -32.41 15.48
N LEU A 55 45.96 -31.62 16.31
CA LEU A 55 44.50 -31.61 16.37
C LEU A 55 43.95 -30.76 15.24
N THR A 56 43.02 -31.35 14.48
CA THR A 56 42.18 -30.65 13.51
C THR A 56 40.71 -30.79 13.91
N LEU A 57 39.93 -29.76 13.58
CA LEU A 57 38.49 -29.70 13.85
C LEU A 57 37.70 -29.66 12.52
N LYS A 58 36.44 -30.10 12.58
CA LYS A 58 35.48 -30.03 11.49
C LYS A 58 34.14 -29.53 11.98
N ALA A 59 33.33 -28.93 11.11
CA ALA A 59 31.96 -28.63 11.34
C ALA A 59 31.07 -29.72 10.72
N THR A 60 30.03 -30.15 11.44
CA THR A 60 29.11 -31.20 10.95
C THR A 60 27.64 -30.83 11.23
N THR A 61 26.74 -31.48 10.51
CA THR A 61 25.32 -31.46 10.83
C THR A 61 25.06 -32.05 12.23
N ILE A 62 23.99 -31.64 12.88
CA ILE A 62 23.60 -32.15 14.20
C ILE A 62 22.70 -33.36 14.01
N VAL A 63 23.18 -34.54 14.42
CA VAL A 63 22.38 -35.76 14.44
C VAL A 63 21.86 -35.99 15.87
N GLN A 64 20.57 -36.20 16.05
CA GLN A 64 19.93 -36.29 17.37
C GLN A 64 20.44 -37.41 18.24
N GLU A 65 20.86 -38.51 17.63
CA GLU A 65 21.27 -39.74 18.36
C GLU A 65 22.80 -39.85 18.53
N ASP A 66 23.57 -39.22 17.63
CA ASP A 66 25.05 -39.26 17.70
C ASP A 66 25.66 -38.00 17.05
N ILE A 67 26.09 -37.09 17.93
CA ILE A 67 26.74 -35.84 17.47
C ILE A 67 28.03 -36.12 16.67
N LEU A 68 28.68 -37.25 16.87
CA LEU A 68 29.95 -37.57 16.22
C LEU A 68 29.81 -38.11 14.79
N SER A 69 28.60 -38.50 14.38
CA SER A 69 28.32 -39.06 13.05
C SER A 69 27.75 -38.09 12.03
N GLY A 70 27.66 -36.79 12.35
CA GLY A 70 27.15 -35.78 11.44
C GLY A 70 28.00 -35.60 10.17
N SER A 71 27.35 -35.19 9.06
CA SER A 71 28.02 -34.88 7.78
C SER A 71 28.72 -33.54 7.83
N THR A 72 29.83 -33.42 7.12
CA THR A 72 30.49 -32.10 6.84
C THR A 72 29.83 -31.33 5.72
N THR A 73 28.88 -31.94 5.03
CA THR A 73 27.99 -31.31 4.05
C THR A 73 26.58 -31.13 4.64
N ASP A 74 25.87 -30.11 4.16
CA ASP A 74 24.48 -29.86 4.55
C ASP A 74 23.51 -30.80 3.80
N GLU A 75 22.20 -30.50 3.87
CA GLU A 75 21.14 -31.31 3.23
C GLU A 75 21.16 -31.27 1.71
N ASP A 76 21.73 -30.20 1.11
CA ASP A 76 21.86 -30.01 -0.32
C ASP A 76 23.18 -30.60 -0.86
N GLY A 77 24.07 -31.08 0.03
CA GLY A 77 25.37 -31.66 -0.29
C GLY A 77 26.51 -30.66 -0.36
N ASP A 78 26.27 -29.41 0.03
CA ASP A 78 27.25 -28.33 0.05
C ASP A 78 28.13 -28.38 1.32
N ASP A 79 29.41 -28.07 1.19
CA ASP A 79 30.32 -27.96 2.33
C ASP A 79 29.84 -26.88 3.31
N ILE A 80 29.61 -27.26 4.55
CA ILE A 80 29.13 -26.36 5.62
C ILE A 80 30.06 -25.17 5.82
N LEU A 81 31.37 -25.34 5.65
CA LEU A 81 32.38 -24.27 5.75
C LEU A 81 32.46 -23.44 4.46
N GLY A 82 32.04 -23.96 3.32
CA GLY A 82 32.02 -23.30 2.02
C GLY A 82 31.02 -22.17 1.93
N ALA A 83 31.02 -21.43 0.81
CA ALA A 83 30.15 -20.28 0.57
C ALA A 83 28.66 -20.68 0.54
N TYR A 84 28.36 -21.87 0.04
CA TYR A 84 26.99 -22.37 -0.15
C TYR A 84 26.46 -23.24 1.01
N GLY A 85 27.27 -23.43 2.08
CA GLY A 85 26.78 -24.10 3.28
C GLY A 85 25.59 -23.38 3.90
N ASN A 86 24.45 -24.05 3.99
CA ASN A 86 23.14 -23.51 4.36
C ASN A 86 23.13 -22.74 5.68
N ALA A 87 22.30 -21.71 5.76
CA ALA A 87 22.05 -20.99 6.99
C ALA A 87 21.43 -21.95 8.04
N GLY A 88 22.08 -22.06 9.20
CA GLY A 88 21.68 -23.01 10.21
C GLY A 88 22.66 -23.09 11.37
N LYS A 89 22.48 -24.10 12.21
CA LYS A 89 23.31 -24.35 13.35
C LYS A 89 23.98 -25.72 13.20
N TYR A 90 25.31 -25.71 13.28
CA TYR A 90 26.17 -26.87 13.12
C TYR A 90 27.00 -27.09 14.38
N VAL A 91 27.65 -28.27 14.51
CA VAL A 91 28.50 -28.57 15.64
C VAL A 91 29.96 -28.67 15.19
N ILE A 92 30.88 -28.12 15.96
CA ILE A 92 32.34 -28.20 15.75
C ILE A 92 32.84 -29.36 16.62
N LEU A 93 33.50 -30.34 15.96
CA LEU A 93 33.99 -31.57 16.56
C LEU A 93 35.47 -31.80 16.19
N LYS A 94 36.05 -32.83 16.86
CA LYS A 94 37.32 -33.37 16.44
C LYS A 94 37.21 -33.99 15.04
N ASP A 95 38.09 -33.62 14.16
CA ASP A 95 38.31 -34.31 12.90
C ASP A 95 39.44 -35.34 13.05
N ASN A 96 40.63 -34.90 13.43
CA ASN A 96 41.78 -35.75 13.65
C ASN A 96 42.64 -35.24 14.80
N ALA A 97 43.46 -36.14 15.37
CA ALA A 97 44.58 -35.81 16.24
C ALA A 97 45.74 -36.78 15.88
N SER A 98 46.78 -36.24 15.27
CA SER A 98 47.81 -37.07 14.64
C SER A 98 48.83 -37.63 15.61
N ASN A 99 48.95 -37.10 16.83
CA ASN A 99 49.92 -37.54 17.81
C ASN A 99 49.32 -38.68 18.68
N SER A 100 49.75 -39.91 18.43
CA SER A 100 49.27 -41.12 19.13
C SER A 100 49.63 -41.21 20.61
N ASN A 101 50.53 -40.34 21.12
CA ASN A 101 50.85 -40.27 22.54
C ASN A 101 49.72 -39.67 23.36
N TYR A 102 48.72 -39.07 22.70
CA TYR A 102 47.58 -38.38 23.32
C TYR A 102 46.25 -38.93 22.86
N ASP A 103 45.35 -39.17 23.82
CA ASP A 103 43.92 -39.34 23.57
C ASP A 103 43.23 -37.97 23.71
N VAL A 104 43.08 -37.28 22.59
CA VAL A 104 42.52 -35.93 22.57
C VAL A 104 41.00 -36.00 22.53
N VAL A 105 40.35 -35.51 23.58
CA VAL A 105 38.91 -35.36 23.69
C VAL A 105 38.51 -33.88 23.46
N VAL A 106 37.68 -33.63 22.47
CA VAL A 106 37.19 -32.30 22.17
C VAL A 106 35.78 -32.11 22.74
N ARG A 107 35.62 -31.09 23.59
CA ARG A 107 34.29 -30.62 23.96
C ARG A 107 33.70 -29.81 22.84
N PRO A 108 32.54 -30.17 22.30
CA PRO A 108 31.98 -29.53 21.13
C PRO A 108 31.61 -28.05 21.35
N ALA A 109 31.63 -27.28 20.27
CA ALA A 109 31.06 -25.95 20.19
C ALA A 109 30.08 -25.84 18.99
N PHE A 110 29.48 -24.70 18.81
CA PHE A 110 28.56 -24.50 17.70
C PHE A 110 29.16 -23.52 16.66
N LEU A 111 28.94 -23.86 15.38
CA LEU A 111 29.02 -22.93 14.26
C LEU A 111 27.61 -22.46 13.93
N ASN A 112 27.40 -21.15 13.87
CA ASN A 112 26.17 -20.54 13.45
C ASN A 112 26.35 -19.88 12.08
N VAL A 113 25.64 -20.37 11.07
CA VAL A 113 25.59 -19.77 9.74
C VAL A 113 24.33 -18.93 9.66
N SER A 114 24.46 -17.60 9.62
CA SER A 114 23.34 -16.69 9.54
C SER A 114 22.89 -16.48 8.09
N GLN A 115 21.63 -16.12 7.91
CA GLN A 115 21.07 -15.78 6.60
C GLN A 115 21.78 -14.56 6.02
N LYS A 116 21.99 -14.55 4.70
CA LYS A 116 22.46 -13.40 3.95
C LYS A 116 21.33 -12.41 3.72
N GLU A 117 21.60 -11.14 3.86
CA GLU A 117 20.61 -10.10 3.54
C GLU A 117 20.43 -9.99 2.03
N ALA A 118 19.16 -9.95 1.58
CA ALA A 118 18.78 -9.71 0.20
C ALA A 118 17.97 -8.40 0.11
N GLU A 119 18.31 -7.57 -0.86
CA GLU A 119 17.59 -6.36 -1.17
C GLU A 119 16.43 -6.65 -2.10
N ILE A 120 15.36 -5.85 -1.96
CA ILE A 120 14.24 -5.86 -2.90
C ILE A 120 14.10 -4.51 -3.58
N GLU A 121 13.58 -4.53 -4.79
CA GLU A 121 13.12 -3.35 -5.51
C GLU A 121 11.62 -3.42 -5.73
N TRP A 122 10.97 -2.26 -5.60
CA TRP A 122 9.55 -2.09 -5.87
C TRP A 122 9.35 -1.45 -7.23
N ASN A 123 8.63 -2.12 -8.12
CA ASN A 123 8.10 -1.52 -9.33
C ASN A 123 6.71 -0.96 -9.01
N ALA A 124 6.69 0.22 -8.40
CA ALA A 124 5.48 0.82 -7.86
C ALA A 124 5.60 2.34 -7.73
N ALA A 125 4.52 3.06 -8.01
CA ALA A 125 4.39 4.47 -7.68
C ALA A 125 3.87 4.66 -6.24
N ALA A 126 4.14 5.83 -5.65
CA ALA A 126 3.56 6.19 -4.36
C ALA A 126 2.11 6.65 -4.48
N GLN A 127 1.68 7.11 -5.67
CA GLN A 127 0.33 7.56 -5.96
C GLN A 127 -0.15 7.04 -7.32
N TYR A 128 -1.40 6.63 -7.36
CA TYR A 128 -2.15 6.22 -8.53
C TYR A 128 -3.43 7.06 -8.62
N THR A 129 -4.01 7.21 -9.80
CA THR A 129 -5.36 7.75 -9.98
C THR A 129 -6.30 6.58 -10.29
N TYR A 130 -7.50 6.61 -9.76
CA TYR A 130 -8.51 5.60 -10.03
C TYR A 130 -8.78 5.46 -11.53
N THR A 131 -8.75 4.23 -12.03
CA THR A 131 -9.01 3.91 -13.44
C THR A 131 -10.10 2.84 -13.62
N GLY A 132 -10.63 2.31 -12.52
CA GLY A 132 -11.51 1.13 -12.53
C GLY A 132 -10.75 -0.20 -12.58
N ASN A 133 -9.44 -0.17 -12.81
CA ASN A 133 -8.58 -1.35 -12.82
C ASN A 133 -7.71 -1.38 -11.56
N ALA A 134 -7.23 -2.58 -11.21
CA ALA A 134 -6.30 -2.72 -10.10
C ALA A 134 -4.95 -2.06 -10.45
N CYS A 135 -4.34 -1.35 -9.48
CA CYS A 135 -2.96 -0.89 -9.60
C CYS A 135 -2.02 -2.11 -9.58
N GLY A 136 -1.11 -2.20 -10.55
CA GLY A 136 -0.12 -3.27 -10.62
C GLY A 136 1.13 -2.90 -9.83
N ILE A 137 1.21 -3.31 -8.56
CA ILE A 137 2.42 -3.17 -7.74
C ILE A 137 3.17 -4.49 -7.78
N GLU A 138 4.43 -4.44 -8.14
CA GLU A 138 5.34 -5.57 -8.16
C GLU A 138 6.53 -5.31 -7.26
N ALA A 139 7.14 -6.37 -6.77
CA ALA A 139 8.38 -6.32 -6.03
C ALA A 139 9.23 -7.55 -6.37
N ASN A 140 10.51 -7.36 -6.56
CA ASN A 140 11.46 -8.40 -6.93
C ASN A 140 12.68 -8.36 -6.01
N VAL A 141 13.32 -9.50 -5.82
CA VAL A 141 14.63 -9.58 -5.17
C VAL A 141 15.67 -9.10 -6.18
N LYS A 142 16.57 -8.24 -5.74
CA LYS A 142 17.67 -7.78 -6.58
C LYS A 142 18.70 -8.90 -6.79
N ALA A 143 18.97 -9.23 -8.04
CA ALA A 143 19.89 -10.32 -8.40
C ALA A 143 21.32 -10.10 -7.87
N ASP A 144 21.79 -8.86 -7.80
CA ASP A 144 23.12 -8.51 -7.30
C ASP A 144 23.29 -8.67 -5.79
N SER A 145 22.20 -8.86 -5.04
CA SER A 145 22.21 -9.20 -3.62
C SER A 145 22.32 -10.70 -3.34
N LEU A 146 22.18 -11.54 -4.37
CA LEU A 146 22.27 -12.99 -4.28
C LEU A 146 23.70 -13.49 -4.59
N LEU A 147 23.99 -14.73 -4.19
CA LEU A 147 25.18 -15.42 -4.68
C LEU A 147 24.99 -15.85 -6.13
N GLU A 148 26.11 -16.03 -6.84
CA GLU A 148 26.08 -16.55 -8.21
C GLU A 148 25.37 -17.92 -8.24
N ASN A 149 24.46 -18.10 -9.20
CA ASN A 149 23.62 -19.27 -9.37
C ASN A 149 22.50 -19.48 -8.35
N ASP A 150 22.38 -18.64 -7.33
CA ASP A 150 21.21 -18.69 -6.44
C ASP A 150 19.98 -18.07 -7.09
N SER A 151 18.83 -18.65 -6.75
CA SER A 151 17.52 -18.05 -7.04
C SER A 151 16.79 -17.76 -5.74
N CYS A 152 16.13 -16.62 -5.69
CA CYS A 152 15.36 -16.21 -4.54
C CYS A 152 14.26 -15.25 -4.97
N GLU A 153 13.02 -15.54 -4.58
CA GLU A 153 11.85 -14.76 -4.90
C GLU A 153 11.10 -14.35 -3.63
N ILE A 154 10.23 -13.37 -3.75
CA ILE A 154 9.32 -12.99 -2.68
C ILE A 154 8.24 -14.07 -2.55
N LYS A 155 8.12 -14.66 -1.38
CA LYS A 155 7.21 -15.78 -1.12
C LYS A 155 5.73 -15.37 -1.23
N ARG A 156 5.38 -14.16 -0.77
CA ARG A 156 4.02 -13.61 -0.82
C ARG A 156 4.03 -12.09 -0.97
N LEU A 157 3.23 -11.58 -1.89
CA LEU A 157 2.98 -10.15 -2.04
C LEU A 157 1.49 -9.88 -1.74
N LEU A 158 1.19 -9.12 -0.70
CA LEU A 158 -0.17 -8.81 -0.26
C LEU A 158 -0.52 -7.35 -0.55
N ASN A 159 -1.80 -7.08 -0.79
CA ASN A 159 -2.35 -5.74 -1.06
C ASN A 159 -1.69 -5.00 -2.22
N ALA A 160 -1.11 -5.73 -3.17
CA ALA A 160 -0.43 -5.18 -4.34
C ALA A 160 -1.39 -4.81 -5.49
N GLN A 161 -2.65 -5.28 -5.41
CA GLN A 161 -3.67 -5.10 -6.44
C GLN A 161 -4.94 -4.54 -5.79
N ARG A 162 -5.03 -3.21 -5.67
CA ARG A 162 -6.20 -2.50 -5.15
C ARG A 162 -6.79 -1.64 -6.26
N THR A 163 -8.11 -1.51 -6.25
CA THR A 163 -8.86 -0.74 -7.24
C THR A 163 -9.42 0.54 -6.65
N GLU A 164 -9.99 0.46 -5.44
CA GLU A 164 -10.72 1.56 -4.82
C GLU A 164 -9.81 2.67 -4.30
N VAL A 165 -10.33 3.89 -4.28
CA VAL A 165 -9.67 5.06 -3.67
C VAL A 165 -9.35 4.80 -2.21
N GLY A 166 -8.13 5.16 -1.78
CA GLY A 166 -7.67 4.99 -0.41
C GLY A 166 -6.17 4.92 -0.25
N SER A 167 -5.73 4.84 0.99
CA SER A 167 -4.31 4.67 1.36
C SER A 167 -4.05 3.22 1.74
N TYR A 168 -3.02 2.63 1.15
CA TYR A 168 -2.72 1.20 1.26
C TYR A 168 -1.27 0.93 1.61
N LYS A 169 -1.01 -0.32 2.01
CA LYS A 169 0.33 -0.86 2.24
C LYS A 169 0.44 -2.20 1.52
N ALA A 170 1.28 -2.25 0.50
CA ALA A 170 1.70 -3.53 -0.08
C ALA A 170 2.77 -4.16 0.82
N LEU A 171 2.67 -5.48 1.03
CA LEU A 171 3.53 -6.23 1.94
C LEU A 171 4.23 -7.35 1.18
N ALA A 172 5.55 -7.29 1.07
CA ALA A 172 6.38 -8.41 0.65
C ALA A 172 6.74 -9.24 1.88
N ILE A 173 6.36 -10.52 1.89
CA ILE A 173 6.45 -11.39 3.07
C ILE A 173 7.28 -12.63 2.75
N GLY A 174 8.44 -12.73 3.41
CA GLY A 174 9.34 -13.87 3.33
C GLY A 174 9.97 -14.07 1.96
N LEU A 175 11.03 -14.85 1.93
CA LEU A 175 11.77 -15.23 0.74
C LEU A 175 11.66 -16.73 0.49
N THR A 176 11.72 -17.16 -0.77
CA THR A 176 11.64 -18.58 -1.14
C THR A 176 12.89 -19.34 -0.77
N ASN A 177 14.05 -18.73 -0.84
CA ASN A 177 15.32 -19.33 -0.43
C ASN A 177 15.57 -19.04 1.06
N ALA A 178 15.68 -20.10 1.85
CA ALA A 178 15.82 -20.04 3.31
C ALA A 178 17.18 -19.46 3.76
N ASN A 179 18.16 -19.39 2.86
CA ASN A 179 19.48 -18.83 3.13
C ASN A 179 19.49 -17.29 3.10
N TYR A 180 18.36 -16.67 2.72
CA TYR A 180 18.23 -15.22 2.61
C TYR A 180 17.15 -14.66 3.55
N ILE A 181 17.36 -13.43 3.95
CA ILE A 181 16.40 -12.60 4.69
C ILE A 181 16.40 -11.20 4.09
N PHE A 182 15.29 -10.45 4.18
CA PHE A 182 15.29 -9.07 3.69
C PHE A 182 16.27 -8.19 4.47
N SER A 183 16.85 -7.21 3.79
CA SER A 183 17.79 -6.24 4.36
C SER A 183 17.27 -5.63 5.67
N GLY A 184 18.20 -5.48 6.63
CA GLY A 184 17.89 -5.09 8.01
C GLY A 184 17.26 -6.24 8.82
N MET A 185 17.54 -7.49 8.46
CA MET A 185 17.06 -8.71 9.14
C MET A 185 15.51 -8.77 9.26
N ARG A 186 14.82 -8.26 8.24
CA ARG A 186 13.35 -8.16 8.22
C ARG A 186 12.73 -9.40 7.59
N ARG A 187 11.52 -9.74 8.04
CA ARG A 187 10.69 -10.78 7.44
C ARG A 187 9.57 -10.22 6.58
N VAL A 188 9.36 -8.91 6.63
CA VAL A 188 8.35 -8.17 5.89
C VAL A 188 8.92 -6.84 5.44
N CYS A 189 8.75 -6.54 4.15
CA CYS A 189 8.99 -5.22 3.59
C CYS A 189 7.66 -4.56 3.20
N VAL A 190 7.57 -3.24 3.35
CA VAL A 190 6.32 -2.49 3.19
C VAL A 190 6.50 -1.37 2.19
N TRP A 191 5.60 -1.28 1.21
CA TRP A 191 5.44 -0.14 0.32
C TRP A 191 4.12 0.57 0.61
N LYS A 192 4.16 1.88 0.87
CA LYS A 192 2.97 2.70 1.08
C LYS A 192 2.59 3.38 -0.22
N TYR A 193 1.30 3.36 -0.56
CA TYR A 193 0.78 4.01 -1.75
C TYR A 193 -0.66 4.47 -1.55
N GLU A 194 -1.11 5.35 -2.44
CA GLU A 194 -2.46 5.91 -2.43
C GLU A 194 -3.09 5.76 -3.80
N ILE A 195 -4.40 5.53 -3.83
CA ILE A 195 -5.23 5.65 -5.02
C ILE A 195 -6.11 6.88 -4.83
N LEU A 196 -5.92 7.89 -5.68
CA LEU A 196 -6.63 9.15 -5.65
C LEU A 196 -7.90 9.08 -6.51
N PRO A 197 -8.96 9.86 -6.17
CA PRO A 197 -10.15 9.91 -6.99
C PRO A 197 -9.86 10.46 -8.38
N ALA A 198 -10.49 9.89 -9.39
CA ALA A 198 -10.46 10.36 -10.76
C ALA A 198 -11.47 11.50 -11.00
N ASP A 199 -11.25 12.25 -12.05
CA ASP A 199 -12.24 13.22 -12.54
C ASP A 199 -13.36 12.47 -13.28
N PRO A 200 -14.66 12.75 -12.99
CA PRO A 200 -15.76 12.11 -13.69
C PRO A 200 -15.96 12.71 -15.08
N GLU A 201 -16.43 11.91 -16.02
CA GLU A 201 -17.00 12.43 -17.26
C GLU A 201 -18.38 13.00 -16.96
N VAL A 202 -18.53 14.33 -17.10
CA VAL A 202 -19.77 15.04 -16.77
C VAL A 202 -20.02 16.20 -17.75
N THR A 203 -21.27 16.35 -18.15
CA THR A 203 -21.76 17.51 -18.87
C THR A 203 -22.82 18.19 -18.02
N PHE A 204 -22.63 19.49 -17.70
CA PHE A 204 -23.59 20.25 -16.95
C PHE A 204 -24.78 20.64 -17.85
N PRO A 205 -26.01 20.74 -17.25
CA PRO A 205 -27.22 21.04 -18.00
C PRO A 205 -27.29 22.48 -18.50
N THR A 206 -28.09 22.73 -19.53
CA THR A 206 -28.75 24.03 -19.72
C THR A 206 -29.90 24.12 -18.75
N VAL A 207 -30.12 25.31 -18.18
CA VAL A 207 -31.09 25.54 -17.10
C VAL A 207 -32.06 26.65 -17.45
N GLU A 208 -33.35 26.39 -17.26
CA GLU A 208 -34.44 27.35 -17.38
C GLU A 208 -35.27 27.38 -16.12
N VAL A 209 -35.67 28.55 -15.65
CA VAL A 209 -36.55 28.78 -14.53
C VAL A 209 -37.58 29.84 -14.85
N THR A 210 -38.81 29.69 -14.39
CA THR A 210 -39.84 30.72 -14.54
C THR A 210 -39.70 31.75 -13.41
N TYR A 211 -39.82 33.03 -13.72
CA TYR A 211 -39.80 34.11 -12.74
C TYR A 211 -40.75 33.83 -11.56
N GLY A 212 -40.23 33.99 -10.35
CA GLY A 212 -40.92 33.69 -9.11
C GLY A 212 -40.86 32.24 -8.65
N ASP A 213 -40.22 31.33 -9.45
CA ASP A 213 -39.90 29.98 -8.99
C ASP A 213 -38.44 29.92 -8.52
N SER A 214 -38.20 29.11 -7.49
CA SER A 214 -36.81 28.86 -7.02
C SER A 214 -36.08 27.93 -7.96
N LEU A 215 -34.73 27.95 -7.91
CA LEU A 215 -33.87 27.05 -8.70
C LEU A 215 -34.14 25.56 -8.45
N ARG A 216 -34.82 25.21 -7.34
CA ARG A 216 -35.33 23.84 -7.09
C ARG A 216 -36.28 23.35 -8.19
N LYS A 217 -37.08 24.28 -8.79
CA LYS A 217 -38.06 23.97 -9.83
C LYS A 217 -37.52 24.12 -11.24
N ALA A 218 -36.26 24.55 -11.38
CA ALA A 218 -35.65 24.78 -12.68
C ALA A 218 -35.67 23.51 -13.55
N VAL A 219 -36.01 23.69 -14.81
CA VAL A 219 -35.90 22.65 -15.85
C VAL A 219 -34.46 22.52 -16.28
N ARG A 220 -33.96 21.31 -16.34
CA ARG A 220 -32.56 20.98 -16.72
C ARG A 220 -32.60 20.06 -17.93
N THR A 221 -31.78 20.36 -18.92
CA THR A 221 -31.71 19.57 -20.17
C THR A 221 -30.26 19.41 -20.62
N GLY A 222 -29.97 18.31 -21.30
CA GLY A 222 -28.66 18.05 -21.91
C GLY A 222 -27.56 17.61 -20.93
N GLN A 223 -27.90 17.36 -19.65
CA GLN A 223 -26.89 16.86 -18.70
C GLN A 223 -26.53 15.39 -18.98
N SER A 224 -25.26 15.06 -18.72
CA SER A 224 -24.80 13.68 -18.68
C SER A 224 -23.83 13.49 -17.52
N GLY A 225 -23.81 12.26 -16.99
CA GLY A 225 -22.96 11.87 -15.87
C GLY A 225 -23.70 10.92 -14.94
N ASN A 226 -22.96 10.01 -14.31
CA ASN A 226 -23.52 9.02 -13.38
C ASN A 226 -23.48 9.56 -11.95
N GLY A 227 -24.43 10.44 -11.62
CA GLY A 227 -24.48 11.11 -10.32
C GLY A 227 -25.68 12.07 -10.19
N VAL A 228 -25.60 12.96 -9.23
CA VAL A 228 -26.65 13.93 -8.89
C VAL A 228 -26.16 15.34 -9.12
N PHE A 229 -26.96 16.13 -9.86
CA PHE A 229 -26.78 17.56 -10.02
C PHE A 229 -27.64 18.34 -9.01
N ARG A 230 -27.06 19.31 -8.34
CA ARG A 230 -27.77 20.23 -7.45
C ARG A 230 -27.16 21.61 -7.51
N PHE A 231 -27.97 22.66 -7.37
CA PHE A 231 -27.44 24.01 -7.13
C PHE A 231 -26.84 24.10 -5.71
N ALA A 232 -25.83 24.91 -5.56
CA ALA A 232 -25.28 25.25 -4.24
C ALA A 232 -26.34 25.92 -3.38
N ASP A 233 -27.09 26.87 -3.96
CA ASP A 233 -28.33 27.42 -3.40
C ASP A 233 -29.53 27.09 -4.31
N ASN A 234 -30.31 26.10 -3.93
CA ASN A 234 -31.51 25.70 -4.67
C ASN A 234 -32.75 26.53 -4.30
N THR A 235 -32.65 27.42 -3.34
CA THR A 235 -33.74 28.30 -2.88
C THR A 235 -33.75 29.66 -3.56
N ALA A 236 -32.63 30.02 -4.24
CA ALA A 236 -32.51 31.29 -4.95
C ALA A 236 -33.67 31.46 -5.96
N MET A 237 -34.24 32.66 -5.98
CA MET A 237 -35.24 33.12 -6.95
C MET A 237 -34.60 34.22 -7.76
N LEU A 238 -34.54 34.04 -9.10
CA LEU A 238 -33.93 34.97 -9.99
C LEU A 238 -34.97 35.87 -10.66
N THR A 239 -34.62 37.12 -10.91
CA THR A 239 -35.42 38.07 -11.68
C THR A 239 -35.13 37.95 -13.17
N VAL A 240 -36.01 38.45 -14.03
CA VAL A 240 -35.77 38.49 -15.49
C VAL A 240 -34.55 39.39 -15.83
N ALA A 241 -34.24 40.35 -14.98
CA ALA A 241 -33.04 41.19 -15.13
C ALA A 241 -31.75 40.41 -14.86
N GLU A 242 -31.83 39.29 -14.10
CA GLU A 242 -30.73 38.36 -13.80
C GLU A 242 -30.68 37.20 -14.80
N ASN A 243 -31.40 37.32 -15.93
CA ASN A 243 -31.34 36.33 -17.00
C ASN A 243 -29.88 36.09 -17.43
N GLN A 244 -29.48 34.80 -17.59
CA GLN A 244 -28.12 34.36 -17.87
C GLN A 244 -27.12 34.61 -16.73
N SER A 245 -27.61 34.89 -15.52
CA SER A 245 -26.71 34.91 -14.35
C SER A 245 -26.11 33.54 -14.07
N GLU A 246 -24.82 33.53 -13.72
CA GLU A 246 -24.09 32.34 -13.39
C GLU A 246 -24.49 31.82 -11.99
N GLN A 247 -24.89 30.57 -11.91
CA GLN A 247 -25.26 29.93 -10.67
C GLN A 247 -24.38 28.69 -10.45
N GLU A 248 -23.86 28.54 -9.23
CA GLU A 248 -23.01 27.41 -8.88
C GLU A 248 -23.81 26.10 -8.82
N MET A 249 -23.40 25.12 -9.61
CA MET A 249 -23.98 23.79 -9.64
C MET A 249 -22.94 22.74 -9.29
N ILE A 250 -23.30 21.80 -8.43
CA ILE A 250 -22.46 20.73 -7.92
C ILE A 250 -22.93 19.41 -8.51
N PHE A 251 -22.05 18.67 -9.12
CA PHE A 251 -22.24 17.28 -9.52
C PHE A 251 -21.56 16.36 -8.51
N THR A 252 -22.32 15.45 -7.91
CA THR A 252 -21.83 14.42 -6.99
C THR A 252 -22.00 13.06 -7.65
N PRO A 253 -20.88 12.37 -8.04
CA PRO A 253 -20.95 11.04 -8.61
C PRO A 253 -21.53 10.01 -7.64
N PHE A 254 -22.22 8.96 -8.16
CA PHE A 254 -22.65 7.82 -7.34
C PHE A 254 -21.46 6.93 -6.95
N ASN A 255 -20.43 6.83 -7.79
CA ASN A 255 -19.22 6.11 -7.46
C ASN A 255 -18.26 7.03 -6.68
N PRO A 256 -17.94 6.71 -5.40
CA PRO A 256 -17.09 7.54 -4.55
C PRO A 256 -15.61 7.60 -5.00
N ASN A 257 -15.24 6.81 -6.00
CA ASN A 257 -13.91 6.84 -6.60
C ASN A 257 -13.71 8.00 -7.58
N TYR A 258 -14.76 8.80 -7.83
CA TYR A 258 -14.67 10.01 -8.61
C TYR A 258 -14.86 11.25 -7.74
N LYS A 259 -14.23 12.36 -8.15
CA LYS A 259 -14.33 13.65 -7.49
C LYS A 259 -15.73 14.25 -7.65
N THR A 260 -16.19 14.98 -6.65
CA THR A 260 -17.27 15.95 -6.83
C THR A 260 -16.77 17.11 -7.69
N VAL A 261 -17.58 17.54 -8.66
CA VAL A 261 -17.23 18.65 -9.58
C VAL A 261 -18.22 19.78 -9.41
N THR A 262 -17.71 21.00 -9.37
CA THR A 262 -18.51 22.22 -9.32
C THR A 262 -18.29 23.04 -10.61
N SER A 263 -19.36 23.60 -11.14
CA SER A 263 -19.32 24.47 -12.31
C SER A 263 -20.31 25.62 -12.17
N SER A 264 -19.97 26.76 -12.72
CA SER A 264 -20.92 27.85 -12.97
C SER A 264 -21.77 27.52 -14.18
N VAL A 265 -23.07 27.65 -14.04
CA VAL A 265 -24.07 27.36 -15.08
C VAL A 265 -24.95 28.60 -15.28
N PRO A 266 -25.07 29.12 -16.50
CA PRO A 266 -25.97 30.24 -16.80
C PRO A 266 -27.42 29.78 -16.72
N VAL A 267 -28.27 30.58 -16.07
CA VAL A 267 -29.71 30.28 -15.90
C VAL A 267 -30.53 31.20 -16.77
N THR A 268 -31.35 30.61 -17.64
CA THR A 268 -32.35 31.36 -18.42
C THR A 268 -33.58 31.60 -17.55
N VAL A 269 -33.93 32.87 -17.32
CA VAL A 269 -35.12 33.23 -16.57
C VAL A 269 -36.26 33.59 -17.54
N LEU A 270 -37.27 32.76 -17.57
CA LEU A 270 -38.48 32.96 -18.40
C LEU A 270 -39.49 33.84 -17.68
N PRO A 271 -40.15 34.77 -18.37
CA PRO A 271 -41.28 35.54 -17.81
C PRO A 271 -42.40 34.63 -17.34
N ARG A 272 -43.01 34.98 -16.21
CA ARG A 272 -44.23 34.29 -15.74
C ARG A 272 -45.43 34.75 -16.57
N LYS A 273 -46.15 33.79 -17.13
CA LYS A 273 -47.37 34.08 -17.93
C LYS A 273 -48.54 34.40 -17.03
N LEU A 274 -49.20 35.54 -17.32
CA LEU A 274 -50.45 35.95 -16.70
C LEU A 274 -51.50 36.21 -17.79
N THR A 275 -52.73 35.85 -17.56
CA THR A 275 -53.87 36.23 -18.40
C THR A 275 -54.73 37.20 -17.62
N ILE A 276 -54.92 38.39 -18.15
CA ILE A 276 -55.74 39.45 -17.58
C ILE A 276 -57.02 39.61 -18.35
N ARG A 277 -58.05 40.03 -17.68
CA ARG A 277 -59.33 40.34 -18.25
C ARG A 277 -59.85 41.67 -17.69
N PRO A 278 -60.35 42.61 -18.54
CA PRO A 278 -61.06 43.79 -18.07
C PRO A 278 -62.29 43.38 -17.28
N ASP A 279 -62.57 44.06 -16.18
CA ASP A 279 -63.75 43.81 -15.38
C ASP A 279 -65.02 44.37 -16.08
N ARG A 280 -66.17 43.71 -15.84
CA ARG A 280 -67.44 44.17 -16.35
C ARG A 280 -67.83 45.43 -15.62
N MET A 281 -68.15 46.48 -16.40
CA MET A 281 -68.59 47.78 -15.89
C MET A 281 -69.94 48.13 -16.45
N GLU A 282 -70.75 48.75 -15.63
CA GLU A 282 -72.06 49.22 -16.00
C GLU A 282 -72.18 50.68 -15.61
N LYS A 283 -72.84 51.48 -16.45
CA LYS A 283 -73.18 52.89 -16.16
C LYS A 283 -74.57 53.24 -16.54
N GLU A 284 -75.12 54.21 -15.85
CA GLU A 284 -76.36 54.82 -16.25
C GLU A 284 -76.15 55.89 -17.35
N TYR A 285 -77.18 56.13 -18.14
CA TYR A 285 -77.15 57.16 -19.16
C TYR A 285 -76.79 58.53 -18.56
N GLY A 286 -75.82 59.19 -19.11
CA GLY A 286 -75.25 60.48 -18.63
C GLY A 286 -74.11 60.39 -17.64
N GLN A 287 -73.79 59.22 -17.10
CA GLN A 287 -72.63 59.04 -16.25
C GLN A 287 -71.33 58.86 -17.07
N THR A 288 -70.17 59.31 -16.52
CA THR A 288 -68.82 59.11 -17.11
C THR A 288 -68.11 58.11 -16.23
N ILE A 289 -67.54 57.03 -16.82
CA ILE A 289 -66.61 56.15 -16.17
C ILE A 289 -65.19 56.75 -16.37
N THR A 290 -64.51 57.02 -15.26
CA THR A 290 -63.16 57.65 -15.29
C THR A 290 -62.09 56.65 -15.04
N GLU A 291 -62.42 55.48 -14.45
CA GLU A 291 -61.43 54.43 -14.15
C GLU A 291 -61.90 53.06 -14.70
N TYR A 292 -61.02 52.35 -15.32
CA TYR A 292 -61.26 51.01 -15.84
C TYR A 292 -60.45 50.03 -15.01
N THR A 293 -61.11 49.00 -14.46
CA THR A 293 -60.48 47.96 -13.66
C THR A 293 -60.28 46.68 -14.45
N TRP A 294 -59.41 45.86 -13.99
CA TRP A 294 -59.11 44.57 -14.58
C TRP A 294 -58.67 43.56 -13.49
N SER A 295 -58.76 42.29 -13.76
CA SER A 295 -58.37 41.19 -12.85
C SER A 295 -57.54 40.16 -13.60
N ILE A 296 -56.76 39.36 -12.83
CA ILE A 296 -56.06 38.22 -13.36
C ILE A 296 -57.07 37.05 -13.46
N SER A 297 -57.28 36.58 -14.71
CA SER A 297 -58.18 35.49 -14.99
C SER A 297 -57.51 34.12 -15.03
N ASP A 298 -56.20 34.07 -15.24
CA ASP A 298 -55.38 32.87 -15.21
C ASP A 298 -53.91 33.23 -14.86
N GLY A 299 -53.26 32.34 -14.05
CA GLY A 299 -51.95 32.61 -13.48
C GLY A 299 -52.03 33.28 -12.10
N SER A 300 -50.85 33.59 -11.54
CA SER A 300 -50.67 34.31 -10.26
C SER A 300 -49.43 35.16 -10.28
N LEU A 301 -49.42 36.24 -9.53
CA LEU A 301 -48.22 37.05 -9.27
C LEU A 301 -47.17 36.21 -8.54
N ALA A 302 -45.92 36.58 -8.64
CA ALA A 302 -44.80 35.90 -8.00
C ALA A 302 -44.38 36.67 -6.74
N GLY A 303 -44.11 35.91 -5.66
CA GLY A 303 -43.58 36.48 -4.41
C GLY A 303 -44.40 37.66 -3.88
N ASP A 304 -43.74 38.80 -3.73
CA ASP A 304 -44.30 40.04 -3.18
C ASP A 304 -44.81 41.01 -4.26
N ASP A 305 -44.83 40.60 -5.55
CA ASP A 305 -45.34 41.41 -6.64
C ASP A 305 -46.76 41.85 -6.41
N GLN A 306 -47.10 43.12 -6.75
CA GLN A 306 -48.41 43.70 -6.67
C GLN A 306 -48.99 43.94 -8.07
N LEU A 307 -50.34 44.09 -8.14
CA LEU A 307 -51.00 44.36 -9.43
C LEU A 307 -50.50 45.64 -10.10
N GLU A 308 -50.12 46.62 -9.29
CA GLU A 308 -49.61 47.92 -9.71
C GLU A 308 -48.26 47.78 -10.43
N ASP A 309 -47.48 46.78 -10.11
CA ASP A 309 -46.18 46.49 -10.71
C ASP A 309 -46.30 46.09 -12.17
N LEU A 310 -47.46 45.57 -12.57
CA LEU A 310 -47.75 45.21 -13.97
C LEU A 310 -47.89 46.42 -14.90
N LYS A 311 -48.17 47.61 -14.35
CA LYS A 311 -48.29 48.91 -15.11
C LYS A 311 -49.22 48.81 -16.31
N ILE A 312 -50.36 48.11 -16.14
CA ILE A 312 -51.34 47.86 -17.17
C ILE A 312 -52.37 49.01 -17.21
N ASN A 313 -52.50 49.62 -18.39
CA ASN A 313 -53.56 50.61 -18.66
C ASN A 313 -54.66 49.98 -19.51
N VAL A 314 -55.91 50.11 -19.04
CA VAL A 314 -57.10 49.65 -19.77
C VAL A 314 -57.80 50.88 -20.37
N THR A 315 -58.07 50.80 -21.63
CA THR A 315 -58.79 51.87 -22.36
C THR A 315 -60.04 51.30 -23.02
N LEU A 316 -61.13 52.11 -23.04
CA LEU A 316 -62.32 51.78 -23.80
C LEU A 316 -62.21 52.31 -25.22
N THR A 317 -62.34 51.42 -26.20
CA THR A 317 -62.54 51.82 -27.61
C THR A 317 -64.00 51.60 -27.99
N ALA A 318 -64.63 52.63 -28.55
CA ALA A 318 -65.94 52.48 -29.09
C ALA A 318 -65.93 51.50 -30.27
N GLY A 319 -66.67 50.41 -30.18
CA GLY A 319 -66.93 49.54 -31.33
C GLY A 319 -67.87 50.26 -32.30
N ASN A 320 -67.55 50.18 -33.59
CA ASN A 320 -68.46 50.62 -34.62
C ASN A 320 -69.66 49.74 -34.69
#